data_2cd6a002e3ff7fa0c7b297dfda88aef9
#
_entry.id   2cd6a002e3ff7fa0c7b297dfda88aef9
#
_cell.length_a   1.000
_cell.length_b   1.000
_cell.length_c   1.000
_cell.angle_alpha   90.00
_cell.angle_beta   90.00
_cell.angle_gamma   90.00
#
_symmetry.space_group_name_H-M   'P 1'
#
loop_
_entity.id
_entity.type
_entity.pdbx_description
1 polymer ?
#
loop_
_entity_poly.entity_id
_entity_poly.type
_entity_poly.pdbx_seq_one_letter_code
_entity_poly.pdbx_strand_id
1 'polypeptide(L)'
;MCIRDRAKEYRDAAIPELTSAGVTFPIKVQLPYNPSSTDWDKQCQVLKQQLEGVLNDGFDFINIVITAGPSDSFLSSVRRNGKFAFLLCNWGADYSDPQTETDPFYQAEGARGSRYAFLRTGVEDGFITGDTADAVMNYMKAIEAAVEITDDINARYDAFANAEASLINNALVVPMGMSVPAYIATRLNYWEGQYASTGFSNKRLKGIHVLDHYVSMSEYEANRDAR
;
A
#
# COMPACT_ATOMS: atom_id res chain seq x y z
N MET A 1 0.10 22.50 -15.21
CA MET A 1 -0.87 21.49 -15.67
C MET A 1 -1.46 20.82 -14.44
N CYS A 2 -2.79 20.77 -14.34
CA CYS A 2 -3.47 20.13 -13.22
C CYS A 2 -3.28 18.60 -13.31
N ILE A 3 -3.14 17.92 -12.20
CA ILE A 3 -2.98 16.44 -12.16
C ILE A 3 -4.16 15.71 -12.83
N ARG A 4 -5.35 16.31 -12.79
CA ARG A 4 -6.55 15.80 -13.46
C ARG A 4 -6.46 15.90 -14.99
N ASP A 5 -5.89 16.98 -15.50
CA ASP A 5 -5.71 17.17 -16.94
C ASP A 5 -4.72 16.13 -17.49
N ARG A 6 -3.65 15.87 -16.75
CA ARG A 6 -2.68 14.83 -17.10
C ARG A 6 -3.29 13.42 -17.10
N ALA A 7 -4.18 13.12 -16.15
CA ALA A 7 -4.90 11.84 -16.16
C ALA A 7 -5.79 11.66 -17.40
N LYS A 8 -6.45 12.74 -17.86
CA LYS A 8 -7.23 12.72 -19.10
C LYS A 8 -6.35 12.55 -20.33
N GLU A 9 -5.19 13.20 -20.39
CA GLU A 9 -4.23 13.02 -21.48
C GLU A 9 -3.78 11.57 -21.62
N TYR A 10 -3.44 10.89 -20.51
CA TYR A 10 -3.09 9.47 -20.52
C TYR A 10 -4.27 8.59 -20.95
N ARG A 11 -5.49 8.87 -20.46
CA ARG A 11 -6.69 8.17 -20.89
C ARG A 11 -6.89 8.30 -22.41
N ASP A 12 -6.84 9.53 -22.92
CA ASP A 12 -7.09 9.83 -24.32
C ASP A 12 -6.04 9.18 -25.23
N ALA A 13 -4.79 9.11 -24.78
CA ALA A 13 -3.73 8.38 -25.47
C ALA A 13 -3.95 6.86 -25.46
N ALA A 14 -4.51 6.30 -24.38
CA ALA A 14 -4.74 4.88 -24.25
C ALA A 14 -5.97 4.37 -25.03
N ILE A 15 -6.99 5.19 -25.27
CA ILE A 15 -8.23 4.78 -25.93
C ILE A 15 -7.99 4.12 -27.31
N PRO A 16 -7.20 4.71 -28.23
CA PRO A 16 -6.94 4.09 -29.54
C PRO A 16 -6.24 2.73 -29.42
N GLU A 17 -5.27 2.61 -28.53
CA GLU A 17 -4.53 1.37 -28.31
C GLU A 17 -5.44 0.28 -27.74
N LEU A 18 -6.20 0.57 -26.69
CA LEU A 18 -7.16 -0.35 -26.09
C LEU A 18 -8.26 -0.76 -27.07
N THR A 19 -8.76 0.17 -27.90
CA THR A 19 -9.73 -0.14 -28.95
C THR A 19 -9.15 -1.10 -29.97
N SER A 20 -7.90 -0.87 -30.39
CA SER A 20 -7.19 -1.76 -31.34
C SER A 20 -6.96 -3.14 -30.76
N ALA A 21 -6.78 -3.25 -29.43
CA ALA A 21 -6.68 -4.51 -28.70
C ALA A 21 -8.05 -5.18 -28.46
N GLY A 22 -9.16 -4.60 -28.94
CA GLY A 22 -10.51 -5.17 -28.81
C GLY A 22 -11.17 -4.91 -27.46
N VAL A 23 -10.68 -3.98 -26.66
CA VAL A 23 -11.29 -3.60 -25.39
C VAL A 23 -12.59 -2.85 -25.62
N THR A 24 -13.64 -3.23 -24.90
CA THR A 24 -14.94 -2.55 -24.90
C THR A 24 -15.05 -1.60 -23.71
N PHE A 25 -15.62 -0.41 -23.94
CA PHE A 25 -15.83 0.60 -22.93
C PHE A 25 -17.30 0.63 -22.44
N PRO A 26 -17.55 1.01 -21.16
CA PRO A 26 -16.55 1.28 -20.12
C PRO A 26 -15.83 0.01 -19.63
N ILE A 27 -14.56 0.14 -19.33
CA ILE A 27 -13.77 -0.96 -18.73
C ILE A 27 -14.27 -1.20 -17.30
N LYS A 28 -14.69 -2.44 -17.01
CA LYS A 28 -15.13 -2.81 -15.67
C LYS A 28 -13.94 -3.07 -14.76
N VAL A 29 -13.80 -2.26 -13.69
CA VAL A 29 -12.73 -2.32 -12.71
C VAL A 29 -13.27 -2.83 -11.38
N GLN A 30 -12.90 -4.04 -10.99
CA GLN A 30 -13.34 -4.64 -9.72
C GLN A 30 -12.61 -4.02 -8.54
N LEU A 31 -13.37 -3.46 -7.58
CA LEU A 31 -12.89 -2.89 -6.33
C LEU A 31 -13.63 -3.55 -5.15
N PRO A 32 -13.19 -4.72 -4.68
CA PRO A 32 -13.79 -5.35 -3.51
C PRO A 32 -13.32 -4.68 -2.22
N TYR A 33 -14.19 -4.66 -1.22
CA TYR A 33 -13.85 -4.17 0.12
C TYR A 33 -14.24 -5.18 1.22
N ASN A 34 -13.56 -5.06 2.37
CA ASN A 34 -13.89 -5.85 3.55
C ASN A 34 -15.05 -5.18 4.32
N PRO A 35 -16.23 -5.82 4.42
CA PRO A 35 -17.40 -5.23 5.07
C PRO A 35 -17.32 -5.23 6.61
N SER A 36 -16.27 -5.76 7.22
CA SER A 36 -16.07 -5.70 8.68
C SER A 36 -15.87 -4.28 9.22
N SER A 37 -15.57 -3.31 8.34
CA SER A 37 -15.47 -1.89 8.66
C SER A 37 -16.32 -1.06 7.71
N THR A 38 -17.19 -0.22 8.27
CA THR A 38 -18.07 0.69 7.51
C THR A 38 -17.31 1.80 6.77
N ASP A 39 -16.07 2.08 7.17
CA ASP A 39 -15.28 3.15 6.56
C ASP A 39 -14.69 2.73 5.21
N TRP A 40 -14.42 1.44 5.01
CA TRP A 40 -13.88 0.93 3.76
C TRP A 40 -14.87 1.09 2.59
N ASP A 41 -16.17 0.84 2.82
CA ASP A 41 -17.20 1.09 1.81
C ASP A 41 -17.21 2.56 1.39
N LYS A 42 -17.25 3.47 2.37
CA LYS A 42 -17.25 4.92 2.09
C LYS A 42 -16.01 5.37 1.34
N GLN A 43 -14.83 4.86 1.71
CA GLN A 43 -13.58 5.15 1.01
C GLN A 43 -13.61 4.65 -0.44
N CYS A 44 -14.11 3.44 -0.68
CA CYS A 44 -14.29 2.91 -2.03
C CYS A 44 -15.28 3.75 -2.86
N GLN A 45 -16.37 4.23 -2.26
CA GLN A 45 -17.33 5.13 -2.93
C GLN A 45 -16.69 6.46 -3.32
N VAL A 46 -15.87 7.05 -2.44
CA VAL A 46 -15.14 8.29 -2.73
C VAL A 46 -14.14 8.06 -3.85
N LEU A 47 -13.36 6.97 -3.82
CA LEU A 47 -12.43 6.61 -4.89
C LEU A 47 -13.14 6.45 -6.23
N LYS A 48 -14.25 5.71 -6.26
CA LYS A 48 -15.08 5.57 -7.47
C LYS A 48 -15.50 6.92 -8.01
N GLN A 49 -16.10 7.77 -7.18
CA GLN A 49 -16.56 9.08 -7.58
C GLN A 49 -15.44 9.95 -8.14
N GLN A 50 -14.27 9.95 -7.50
CA GLN A 50 -13.13 10.74 -7.93
C GLN A 50 -12.54 10.25 -9.25
N LEU A 51 -12.33 8.95 -9.39
CA LEU A 51 -11.72 8.37 -10.59
C LEU A 51 -12.67 8.43 -11.78
N GLU A 52 -13.92 8.02 -11.62
CA GLU A 52 -14.92 8.11 -12.69
C GLU A 52 -15.21 9.56 -13.07
N GLY A 53 -15.26 10.48 -12.09
CA GLY A 53 -15.50 11.90 -12.34
C GLY A 53 -14.40 12.59 -13.17
N VAL A 54 -13.18 12.03 -13.17
CA VAL A 54 -12.08 12.53 -14.01
C VAL A 54 -11.97 11.75 -15.32
N LEU A 55 -12.01 10.41 -15.23
CA LEU A 55 -11.71 9.55 -16.37
C LEU A 55 -12.90 9.38 -17.33
N ASN A 56 -14.14 9.62 -16.87
CA ASN A 56 -15.33 9.57 -17.73
C ASN A 56 -15.76 10.94 -18.27
N ASP A 57 -15.00 11.98 -18.02
CA ASP A 57 -15.31 13.32 -18.56
C ASP A 57 -15.19 13.33 -20.10
N GLY A 58 -16.33 13.42 -20.75
CA GLY A 58 -16.47 13.42 -22.21
C GLY A 58 -16.40 12.04 -22.88
N PHE A 59 -16.09 10.97 -22.16
CA PHE A 59 -16.04 9.60 -22.67
C PHE A 59 -16.25 8.59 -21.55
N ASP A 60 -17.12 7.63 -21.74
CA ASP A 60 -17.43 6.58 -20.72
C ASP A 60 -16.31 5.52 -20.70
N PHE A 61 -15.20 5.84 -20.00
CA PHE A 61 -13.95 5.11 -20.05
C PHE A 61 -13.90 3.93 -19.08
N ILE A 62 -14.30 4.14 -17.80
CA ILE A 62 -14.27 3.10 -16.77
C ILE A 62 -15.58 3.00 -16.00
N ASN A 63 -15.85 1.82 -15.46
CA ASN A 63 -16.90 1.58 -14.48
C ASN A 63 -16.30 0.82 -13.30
N ILE A 64 -16.14 1.50 -12.16
CA ILE A 64 -15.62 0.89 -10.93
C ILE A 64 -16.75 0.13 -10.24
N VAL A 65 -16.61 -1.17 -10.14
CA VAL A 65 -17.58 -2.08 -9.53
C VAL A 65 -17.16 -2.38 -8.11
N ILE A 66 -17.82 -1.72 -7.15
CA ILE A 66 -17.58 -1.92 -5.72
C ILE A 66 -18.39 -3.13 -5.25
N THR A 67 -17.74 -4.08 -4.59
CA THR A 67 -18.39 -5.30 -4.08
C THR A 67 -17.94 -5.61 -2.66
N ALA A 68 -18.89 -5.95 -1.78
CA ALA A 68 -18.56 -6.47 -0.47
C ALA A 68 -17.98 -7.89 -0.62
N GLY A 69 -16.81 -8.11 -0.05
CA GLY A 69 -16.26 -9.45 0.12
C GLY A 69 -16.79 -10.14 1.38
N PRO A 70 -16.38 -11.38 1.64
CA PRO A 70 -16.72 -12.05 2.89
C PRO A 70 -15.97 -11.40 4.07
N SER A 71 -16.68 -11.10 5.16
CA SER A 71 -16.13 -10.42 6.34
C SER A 71 -15.02 -11.25 7.02
N ASP A 72 -15.23 -12.56 7.16
CA ASP A 72 -14.37 -13.42 7.97
C ASP A 72 -13.13 -13.94 7.23
N SER A 73 -13.14 -13.91 5.90
CA SER A 73 -12.07 -14.50 5.08
C SER A 73 -11.60 -13.59 3.95
N PHE A 74 -11.83 -12.28 4.06
CA PHE A 74 -11.48 -11.32 3.00
C PHE A 74 -9.99 -11.41 2.59
N LEU A 75 -9.09 -11.55 3.58
CA LEU A 75 -7.66 -11.66 3.31
C LEU A 75 -7.29 -12.89 2.50
N SER A 76 -7.85 -14.05 2.83
CA SER A 76 -7.53 -15.31 2.17
C SER A 76 -8.31 -15.51 0.89
N SER A 77 -9.59 -15.15 0.84
CA SER A 77 -10.46 -15.45 -0.30
C SER A 77 -10.50 -14.37 -1.38
N VAL A 78 -10.14 -13.14 -1.06
CA VAL A 78 -10.11 -12.00 -2.01
C VAL A 78 -8.69 -11.53 -2.24
N ARG A 79 -8.04 -10.96 -1.21
CA ARG A 79 -6.74 -10.31 -1.36
C ARG A 79 -5.64 -11.28 -1.80
N ARG A 80 -5.41 -12.38 -1.05
CA ARG A 80 -4.35 -13.36 -1.35
C ARG A 80 -4.63 -14.21 -2.59
N ASN A 81 -5.85 -14.17 -3.10
CA ASN A 81 -6.24 -14.85 -4.33
C ASN A 81 -6.32 -13.90 -5.56
N GLY A 82 -5.92 -12.63 -5.41
CA GLY A 82 -5.89 -11.68 -6.51
C GLY A 82 -7.25 -11.39 -7.17
N LYS A 83 -8.36 -11.53 -6.43
CA LYS A 83 -9.71 -11.32 -6.97
C LYS A 83 -10.11 -9.84 -6.95
N PHE A 84 -9.30 -9.01 -7.57
CA PHE A 84 -9.52 -7.56 -7.68
C PHE A 84 -8.75 -6.99 -8.87
N ALA A 85 -9.21 -5.87 -9.40
CA ALA A 85 -8.43 -5.01 -10.28
C ALA A 85 -7.80 -3.88 -9.46
N PHE A 86 -8.59 -3.22 -8.61
CA PHE A 86 -8.10 -2.30 -7.59
C PHE A 86 -8.37 -2.88 -6.20
N LEU A 87 -7.48 -2.61 -5.26
CA LEU A 87 -7.65 -2.97 -3.86
C LEU A 87 -7.21 -1.80 -2.99
N LEU A 88 -8.13 -1.30 -2.15
CA LEU A 88 -7.77 -0.43 -1.04
C LEU A 88 -7.27 -1.30 0.11
N CYS A 89 -6.05 -1.04 0.57
CA CYS A 89 -5.42 -1.80 1.64
C CYS A 89 -4.57 -0.90 2.54
N ASN A 90 -4.18 -1.41 3.68
CA ASN A 90 -3.25 -0.77 4.60
C ASN A 90 -2.17 -1.76 5.03
N TRP A 91 -1.05 -1.23 5.43
CA TRP A 91 0.06 -1.98 6.00
C TRP A 91 0.60 -1.26 7.23
N GLY A 92 1.13 -1.99 8.15
CA GLY A 92 1.89 -1.50 9.29
C GLY A 92 3.16 -2.31 9.39
N ALA A 93 4.28 -1.66 9.61
CA ALA A 93 5.59 -2.30 9.71
C ALA A 93 5.58 -3.42 10.78
N ASP A 94 6.04 -4.61 10.40
CA ASP A 94 6.19 -5.73 11.32
C ASP A 94 7.47 -5.60 12.18
N TYR A 95 8.48 -4.89 11.65
CA TYR A 95 9.79 -4.63 12.27
C TYR A 95 10.39 -3.32 11.74
N SER A 96 11.46 -2.87 12.36
CA SER A 96 12.08 -1.57 12.07
C SER A 96 13.14 -1.69 10.96
N ASP A 97 12.72 -2.02 9.75
CA ASP A 97 13.54 -2.03 8.55
C ASP A 97 12.65 -1.70 7.33
N PRO A 98 13.11 -0.93 6.34
CA PRO A 98 12.30 -0.55 5.18
C PRO A 98 11.84 -1.74 4.33
N GLN A 99 12.48 -2.88 4.42
CA GLN A 99 12.06 -4.10 3.76
C GLN A 99 10.60 -4.46 4.09
N THR A 100 10.16 -4.26 5.34
CA THR A 100 8.78 -4.58 5.76
C THR A 100 7.72 -3.79 4.99
N GLU A 101 8.05 -2.60 4.49
CA GLU A 101 7.12 -1.75 3.71
C GLU A 101 7.08 -2.16 2.23
N THR A 102 8.12 -2.78 1.72
CA THR A 102 8.24 -3.21 0.32
C THR A 102 7.83 -4.67 0.09
N ASP A 103 8.04 -5.54 1.08
CA ASP A 103 7.66 -6.97 1.05
C ASP A 103 6.19 -7.23 0.63
N PRO A 104 5.19 -6.39 0.98
CA PRO A 104 3.82 -6.61 0.53
C PRO A 104 3.64 -6.65 -0.98
N PHE A 105 4.49 -5.98 -1.73
CA PHE A 105 4.44 -5.89 -3.20
C PHE A 105 5.49 -6.77 -3.90
N TYR A 106 6.50 -7.21 -3.16
CA TYR A 106 7.55 -8.09 -3.69
C TYR A 106 7.04 -9.53 -3.87
N GLN A 107 7.49 -10.17 -4.94
CA GLN A 107 7.30 -11.59 -5.20
C GLN A 107 8.64 -12.21 -5.59
N ALA A 108 9.06 -13.23 -4.86
CA ALA A 108 10.21 -14.04 -5.23
C ALA A 108 9.96 -14.81 -6.55
N GLU A 109 11.02 -15.19 -7.23
CA GLU A 109 10.93 -16.04 -8.42
C GLU A 109 10.22 -17.36 -8.11
N GLY A 110 9.28 -17.74 -8.96
CA GLY A 110 8.43 -18.92 -8.78
C GLY A 110 7.33 -18.80 -7.72
N ALA A 111 7.26 -17.70 -6.97
CA ALA A 111 6.17 -17.47 -6.03
C ALA A 111 4.89 -17.07 -6.78
N ARG A 112 3.76 -17.67 -6.39
CA ARG A 112 2.43 -17.36 -6.96
C ARG A 112 1.67 -16.43 -6.02
N GLY A 113 1.84 -15.12 -6.21
CA GLY A 113 1.19 -14.09 -5.44
C GLY A 113 2.06 -13.47 -4.34
N SER A 114 1.66 -12.32 -3.86
CA SER A 114 2.25 -11.61 -2.74
C SER A 114 1.17 -11.27 -1.70
N ARG A 115 1.53 -10.45 -0.71
CA ARG A 115 0.55 -10.01 0.30
C ARG A 115 -0.51 -9.08 -0.28
N TYR A 116 -0.15 -8.22 -1.26
CA TYR A 116 -1.02 -7.18 -1.80
C TYR A 116 -1.13 -7.13 -3.31
N ALA A 117 -0.19 -7.74 -4.03
CA ALA A 117 -0.16 -7.63 -5.48
C ALA A 117 0.27 -8.94 -6.14
N PHE A 118 0.00 -9.06 -7.43
CA PHE A 118 0.35 -10.21 -8.25
C PHE A 118 1.22 -9.75 -9.42
N LEU A 119 2.15 -8.84 -9.16
CA LEU A 119 2.90 -8.14 -10.17
C LEU A 119 3.77 -9.10 -11.00
N ARG A 120 4.70 -9.83 -10.35
CA ARG A 120 5.55 -10.82 -11.04
C ARG A 120 4.71 -11.92 -11.68
N THR A 121 3.72 -12.45 -10.96
CA THR A 121 2.78 -13.44 -11.53
C THR A 121 2.09 -12.93 -12.78
N GLY A 122 1.65 -11.67 -12.78
CA GLY A 122 1.03 -11.05 -13.96
C GLY A 122 1.97 -10.95 -15.16
N VAL A 123 3.26 -10.71 -14.93
CA VAL A 123 4.29 -10.72 -15.98
C VAL A 123 4.56 -12.14 -16.49
N GLU A 124 4.77 -13.09 -15.58
CA GLU A 124 5.05 -14.50 -15.91
C GLU A 124 3.88 -15.19 -16.66
N ASP A 125 2.64 -14.81 -16.33
CA ASP A 125 1.44 -15.33 -16.99
C ASP A 125 1.05 -14.53 -18.27
N GLY A 126 1.81 -13.47 -18.62
CA GLY A 126 1.58 -12.67 -19.83
C GLY A 126 0.43 -11.67 -19.74
N PHE A 127 -0.12 -11.40 -18.55
CA PHE A 127 -1.15 -10.38 -18.33
C PHE A 127 -0.57 -8.97 -18.22
N ILE A 128 0.68 -8.85 -17.74
CA ILE A 128 1.42 -7.59 -17.69
C ILE A 128 2.55 -7.68 -18.72
N THR A 129 2.55 -6.76 -19.67
CA THR A 129 3.48 -6.77 -20.82
C THR A 129 4.08 -5.37 -21.05
N GLY A 130 5.06 -5.27 -21.95
CA GLY A 130 5.69 -4.01 -22.35
C GLY A 130 6.39 -3.30 -21.20
N ASP A 131 6.40 -1.97 -21.24
CA ASP A 131 7.09 -1.11 -20.25
C ASP A 131 6.64 -1.36 -18.81
N THR A 132 5.38 -1.75 -18.61
CA THR A 132 4.86 -2.10 -17.28
C THR A 132 5.49 -3.39 -16.76
N ALA A 133 5.69 -4.39 -17.61
CA ALA A 133 6.38 -5.62 -17.23
C ALA A 133 7.84 -5.34 -16.84
N ASP A 134 8.53 -4.48 -17.60
CA ASP A 134 9.89 -4.06 -17.30
C ASP A 134 9.96 -3.31 -15.96
N ALA A 135 9.02 -2.40 -15.71
CA ALA A 135 8.92 -1.68 -14.44
C ALA A 135 8.74 -2.63 -13.25
N VAL A 136 7.85 -3.62 -13.37
CA VAL A 136 7.62 -4.65 -12.37
C VAL A 136 8.89 -5.45 -12.11
N MET A 137 9.55 -5.95 -13.14
CA MET A 137 10.74 -6.78 -12.99
C MET A 137 11.94 -5.99 -12.46
N ASN A 138 12.04 -4.71 -12.81
CA ASN A 138 13.07 -3.82 -12.25
C ASN A 138 12.83 -3.57 -10.76
N TYR A 139 11.58 -3.39 -10.32
CA TYR A 139 11.23 -3.31 -8.91
C TYR A 139 11.64 -4.58 -8.15
N MET A 140 11.31 -5.78 -8.66
CA MET A 140 11.70 -7.04 -8.00
C MET A 140 13.21 -7.15 -7.82
N LYS A 141 14.00 -6.84 -8.87
CA LYS A 141 15.46 -6.83 -8.82
C LYS A 141 16.02 -5.79 -7.85
N ALA A 142 15.39 -4.61 -7.78
CA ALA A 142 15.81 -3.55 -6.87
C ALA A 142 15.63 -3.97 -5.40
N ILE A 143 14.53 -4.65 -5.06
CA ILE A 143 14.30 -5.19 -3.72
C ILE A 143 15.32 -6.31 -3.41
N GLU A 144 15.54 -7.24 -4.34
CA GLU A 144 16.55 -8.31 -4.19
C GLU A 144 17.94 -7.73 -3.92
N ALA A 145 18.34 -6.70 -4.66
CA ALA A 145 19.62 -6.03 -4.45
C ALA A 145 19.68 -5.25 -3.11
N ALA A 146 18.60 -4.59 -2.71
CA ALA A 146 18.55 -3.84 -1.46
C ALA A 146 18.65 -4.74 -0.22
N VAL A 147 18.07 -5.94 -0.27
CA VAL A 147 18.13 -6.94 0.80
C VAL A 147 19.57 -7.40 1.08
N GLU A 148 20.41 -7.51 0.06
CA GLU A 148 21.82 -7.93 0.18
C GLU A 148 22.73 -6.88 0.84
N ILE A 149 22.29 -5.63 0.97
CA ILE A 149 23.05 -4.57 1.65
C ILE A 149 22.87 -4.74 3.16
N THR A 150 23.91 -5.22 3.85
CA THR A 150 23.87 -5.53 5.28
C THR A 150 24.87 -4.76 6.13
N ASP A 151 25.85 -4.12 5.53
CA ASP A 151 27.00 -3.46 6.17
C ASP A 151 26.92 -1.92 6.15
N ASP A 152 26.07 -1.35 5.31
CA ASP A 152 25.82 0.10 5.22
C ASP A 152 24.31 0.39 5.31
N ILE A 153 23.88 0.87 6.48
CA ILE A 153 22.45 1.17 6.74
C ILE A 153 21.92 2.30 5.87
N ASN A 154 22.75 3.29 5.53
CA ASN A 154 22.32 4.41 4.69
C ASN A 154 22.16 3.96 3.26
N ALA A 155 23.13 3.22 2.72
CA ALA A 155 23.03 2.64 1.38
C ALA A 155 21.83 1.69 1.27
N ARG A 156 21.54 0.91 2.31
CA ARG A 156 20.36 0.05 2.38
C ARG A 156 19.06 0.86 2.30
N TYR A 157 18.94 1.92 3.10
CA TYR A 157 17.75 2.77 3.11
C TYR A 157 17.55 3.50 1.77
N ASP A 158 18.62 4.00 1.17
CA ASP A 158 18.58 4.64 -0.15
C ASP A 158 18.14 3.65 -1.24
N ALA A 159 18.59 2.40 -1.18
CA ALA A 159 18.19 1.37 -2.14
C ALA A 159 16.70 1.04 -2.04
N PHE A 160 16.16 0.86 -0.83
CA PHE A 160 14.72 0.64 -0.64
C PHE A 160 13.89 1.86 -1.01
N ALA A 161 14.33 3.08 -0.70
CA ALA A 161 13.64 4.32 -1.07
C ALA A 161 13.57 4.47 -2.61
N ASN A 162 14.64 4.14 -3.32
CA ASN A 162 14.66 4.15 -4.79
C ASN A 162 13.73 3.09 -5.38
N ALA A 163 13.65 1.91 -4.79
CA ALA A 163 12.73 0.86 -5.21
C ALA A 163 11.27 1.29 -5.00
N GLU A 164 10.93 1.88 -3.84
CA GLU A 164 9.60 2.42 -3.56
C GLU A 164 9.24 3.56 -4.51
N ALA A 165 10.15 4.50 -4.75
CA ALA A 165 9.95 5.57 -5.72
C ALA A 165 9.65 5.03 -7.12
N SER A 166 10.34 3.97 -7.55
CA SER A 166 10.06 3.30 -8.82
C SER A 166 8.66 2.70 -8.86
N LEU A 167 8.23 2.02 -7.79
CA LEU A 167 6.89 1.44 -7.68
C LEU A 167 5.79 2.50 -7.82
N ILE A 168 5.97 3.65 -7.17
CA ILE A 168 5.01 4.77 -7.20
C ILE A 168 5.04 5.47 -8.57
N ASN A 169 6.23 5.76 -9.11
CA ASN A 169 6.38 6.50 -10.36
C ASN A 169 5.82 5.73 -11.57
N ASN A 170 5.84 4.41 -11.51
CA ASN A 170 5.22 3.54 -12.52
C ASN A 170 3.74 3.25 -12.24
N ALA A 171 3.12 3.94 -11.28
CA ALA A 171 1.71 3.81 -10.91
C ALA A 171 1.27 2.38 -10.55
N LEU A 172 2.19 1.54 -10.07
CA LEU A 172 1.87 0.19 -9.59
C LEU A 172 1.18 0.22 -8.22
N VAL A 173 1.44 1.27 -7.45
CA VAL A 173 0.81 1.57 -6.15
C VAL A 173 0.52 3.07 -6.07
N VAL A 174 -0.61 3.43 -5.45
CA VAL A 174 -0.99 4.81 -5.18
C VAL A 174 -1.09 5.02 -3.67
N PRO A 175 -0.13 5.72 -3.04
CA PRO A 175 -0.22 6.07 -1.63
C PRO A 175 -1.41 6.98 -1.36
N MET A 176 -2.30 6.58 -0.44
CA MET A 176 -3.51 7.34 -0.11
C MET A 176 -3.35 8.20 1.14
N GLY A 177 -2.55 7.75 2.10
CA GLY A 177 -2.33 8.45 3.35
C GLY A 177 -1.71 7.54 4.42
N MET A 178 -1.35 8.16 5.53
CA MET A 178 -0.89 7.46 6.73
C MET A 178 -1.93 7.61 7.85
N SER A 179 -2.15 6.52 8.60
CA SER A 179 -2.86 6.63 9.87
C SER A 179 -2.02 7.42 10.87
N VAL A 180 -2.55 8.53 11.34
CA VAL A 180 -1.91 9.28 12.43
C VAL A 180 -2.31 8.61 13.74
N PRO A 181 -1.37 8.32 14.65
CA PRO A 181 -1.72 7.80 15.96
C PRO A 181 -2.60 8.82 16.68
N ALA A 182 -3.70 8.35 17.27
CA ALA A 182 -4.53 9.15 18.15
C ALA A 182 -3.80 9.39 19.48
N TYR A 183 -4.23 10.41 20.21
CA TYR A 183 -3.75 10.61 21.58
C TYR A 183 -4.13 9.40 22.46
N ILE A 184 -3.19 8.95 23.25
CA ILE A 184 -3.39 7.87 24.21
C ILE A 184 -3.33 8.45 25.61
N ALA A 185 -4.40 8.30 26.38
CA ALA A 185 -4.35 8.55 27.82
C ALA A 185 -3.81 7.28 28.51
N THR A 186 -2.65 7.34 29.09
CA THR A 186 -1.99 6.19 29.70
C THR A 186 -1.37 6.50 31.06
N ARG A 187 -1.33 5.48 31.90
CA ARG A 187 -0.56 5.46 33.16
C ARG A 187 0.66 4.53 33.07
N LEU A 188 0.94 4.00 31.90
CA LEU A 188 2.12 3.17 31.69
C LEU A 188 3.35 4.06 31.56
N ASN A 189 4.42 3.73 32.28
CA ASN A 189 5.72 4.38 32.12
C ASN A 189 6.42 3.81 30.88
N TYR A 190 6.15 4.37 29.72
CA TYR A 190 6.75 3.94 28.45
C TYR A 190 8.27 4.08 28.39
N TRP A 191 8.87 4.80 29.32
CA TRP A 191 10.31 5.06 29.33
C TRP A 191 11.13 3.90 29.94
N GLU A 192 10.46 2.96 30.59
CA GLU A 192 11.08 1.79 31.23
C GLU A 192 11.08 0.54 30.35
N GLY A 193 10.31 0.52 29.30
CA GLY A 193 10.12 -0.67 28.47
C GLY A 193 11.10 -0.77 27.30
N GLN A 194 10.96 -1.87 26.57
CA GLN A 194 11.61 -1.99 25.26
C GLN A 194 10.84 -1.18 24.23
N TYR A 195 11.51 -0.23 23.61
CA TYR A 195 10.91 0.65 22.63
C TYR A 195 11.09 0.10 21.23
N ALA A 196 9.98 -0.35 20.64
CA ALA A 196 9.85 -0.37 19.21
C ALA A 196 8.52 0.26 18.87
N SER A 197 8.51 1.19 17.97
CA SER A 197 7.30 1.86 17.48
C SER A 197 6.46 0.92 16.60
N THR A 198 6.98 -0.24 16.23
CA THR A 198 6.42 -1.17 15.25
C THR A 198 6.41 -2.61 15.74
N GLY A 199 5.58 -3.43 15.13
CA GLY A 199 5.51 -4.86 15.37
C GLY A 199 5.00 -5.24 16.75
N PHE A 200 5.39 -6.41 17.22
CA PHE A 200 4.98 -6.92 18.54
C PHE A 200 5.59 -6.15 19.70
N SER A 201 6.64 -5.38 19.47
CA SER A 201 7.37 -4.67 20.53
C SER A 201 6.56 -3.59 21.19
N ASN A 202 5.64 -2.93 20.48
CA ASN A 202 4.77 -1.89 21.03
C ASN A 202 3.74 -2.43 22.05
N LYS A 203 3.60 -3.76 22.16
CA LYS A 203 2.69 -4.44 23.08
C LYS A 203 3.42 -5.17 24.21
N ARG A 204 4.73 -5.02 24.34
CA ARG A 204 5.53 -5.63 25.41
C ARG A 204 5.45 -4.79 26.67
N LEU A 205 4.65 -5.23 27.61
CA LEU A 205 4.42 -4.52 28.86
C LEU A 205 5.30 -5.01 30.01
N LYS A 206 6.07 -6.09 29.82
CA LYS A 206 6.95 -6.64 30.87
C LYS A 206 8.05 -5.64 31.26
N GLY A 207 8.13 -5.32 32.54
CA GLY A 207 9.09 -4.37 33.08
C GLY A 207 8.63 -2.90 33.04
N ILE A 208 7.41 -2.63 32.59
CA ILE A 208 6.82 -1.30 32.63
C ILE A 208 6.00 -1.14 33.91
N HIS A 209 6.26 -0.09 34.67
CA HIS A 209 5.46 0.26 35.84
C HIS A 209 4.21 1.06 35.47
N VAL A 210 3.17 0.90 36.28
CA VAL A 210 1.97 1.73 36.21
C VAL A 210 2.14 2.90 37.14
N LEU A 211 2.10 4.11 36.57
CA LEU A 211 2.20 5.36 37.35
C LEU A 211 0.90 5.63 38.12
N ASP A 212 0.98 6.46 39.15
CA ASP A 212 -0.15 6.93 39.93
C ASP A 212 -0.95 8.07 39.23
N HIS A 213 -0.40 8.61 38.15
CA HIS A 213 -0.99 9.67 37.33
C HIS A 213 -0.99 9.29 35.84
N TYR A 214 -1.72 10.06 35.04
CA TYR A 214 -1.64 9.99 33.58
C TYR A 214 -0.45 10.80 33.07
N VAL A 215 0.30 10.24 32.12
CA VAL A 215 1.42 10.93 31.48
C VAL A 215 0.90 12.16 30.74
N SER A 216 1.36 13.35 31.15
CA SER A 216 1.04 14.60 30.47
C SER A 216 1.87 14.79 29.19
N MET A 217 1.41 15.67 28.29
CA MET A 217 2.16 15.97 27.08
C MET A 217 3.54 16.56 27.38
N SER A 218 3.61 17.45 28.37
CA SER A 218 4.88 18.06 28.81
C SER A 218 5.86 17.06 29.40
N GLU A 219 5.37 16.08 30.15
CA GLU A 219 6.18 14.98 30.68
C GLU A 219 6.66 14.07 29.54
N TYR A 220 5.81 13.77 28.58
CA TYR A 220 6.15 13.01 27.39
C TYR A 220 7.28 13.70 26.60
N GLU A 221 7.14 15.00 26.31
CA GLU A 221 8.12 15.79 25.56
C GLU A 221 9.46 15.87 26.30
N ALA A 222 9.44 16.15 27.59
CA ALA A 222 10.66 16.22 28.41
C ALA A 222 11.43 14.88 28.42
N ASN A 223 10.73 13.77 28.53
CA ASN A 223 11.37 12.44 28.50
C ASN A 223 11.85 12.04 27.09
N ARG A 224 11.13 12.45 26.03
CA ARG A 224 11.58 12.24 24.65
C ARG A 224 12.87 12.98 24.37
N ASP A 225 12.95 14.26 24.78
CA ASP A 225 14.08 15.15 24.48
C ASP A 225 15.33 14.84 25.35
N ALA A 226 15.14 14.09 26.45
CA ALA A 226 16.24 13.63 27.33
C ALA A 226 16.94 12.35 26.82
N ARG A 227 16.50 11.77 25.71
CA ARG A 227 17.05 10.57 25.07
C ARG A 227 17.89 10.87 23.86
#